data_ecb395b64f1f409255777f92fab2c779
#
_entry.id   ecb395b64f1f409255777f92fab2c779
#
_cell.length_a   1.000
_cell.length_b   1.000
_cell.length_c   1.000
_cell.angle_alpha   90.00
_cell.angle_beta   90.00
_cell.angle_gamma   90.00
#
_symmetry.space_group_name_H-M   'P 1'
#
loop_
_entity.id
_entity.type
_entity.pdbx_description
1 polymer ?
#
loop_
_entity_poly.entity_id
_entity_poly.type
_entity_poly.pdbx_seq_one_letter_code
_entity_poly.pdbx_strand_id
1 'polypeptide(L)'
;MKNNYPTITISSEGETWLQKGQMWMYRNNLEQADENIPDGGIVNIISNDGTYYGTGFYSPIRHITCRILTKDESELIDQAFFERRIRFAYDYRKTVEPNNLSNCRYVFGEADLLAGLVIDCYNNILVTQISNVGMEQHKQMIYDILLEVFKENGHIIQAIYERNDIKVREKEGLTSYKGFYYNPNGVSPQTIINENGIQLQVDIENGQKTGYFLDQKSNRVLLRHIAHN
;
A
#
# COMPACT_ATOMS: atom_id res chain seq x y z
N MET A 1 20.59 -13.77 -10.51
CA MET A 1 20.11 -14.02 -11.89
C MET A 1 19.16 -12.89 -12.22
N LYS A 2 19.19 -12.37 -13.45
CA LYS A 2 18.17 -11.40 -13.88
C LYS A 2 16.80 -12.06 -13.87
N ASN A 3 15.77 -11.31 -13.46
CA ASN A 3 14.40 -11.78 -13.61
C ASN A 3 14.00 -11.80 -15.10
N ASN A 4 13.01 -12.59 -15.48
CA ASN A 4 12.55 -12.76 -16.86
C ASN A 4 11.18 -12.08 -17.10
N TYR A 5 10.91 -10.96 -16.42
CA TYR A 5 9.67 -10.21 -16.68
C TYR A 5 9.71 -9.55 -18.07
N PRO A 6 8.54 -9.39 -18.71
CA PRO A 6 8.41 -8.57 -19.92
C PRO A 6 8.98 -7.18 -19.71
N THR A 7 9.38 -6.53 -20.78
CA THR A 7 10.02 -5.21 -20.73
C THR A 7 9.11 -4.10 -21.27
N ILE A 8 9.26 -2.93 -20.67
CA ILE A 8 8.80 -1.66 -21.23
C ILE A 8 9.98 -0.73 -21.40
N THR A 9 10.03 -0.01 -22.53
CA THR A 9 11.08 0.96 -22.84
C THR A 9 10.56 2.37 -22.61
N ILE A 10 11.39 3.20 -21.96
CA ILE A 10 11.02 4.57 -21.58
C ILE A 10 11.78 5.60 -22.41
N SER A 11 11.16 6.76 -22.58
CA SER A 11 11.76 7.93 -23.22
C SER A 11 12.83 8.58 -22.34
N SER A 12 13.68 9.43 -22.94
CA SER A 12 14.67 10.23 -22.19
C SER A 12 14.02 11.16 -21.15
N GLU A 13 12.77 11.60 -21.36
CA GLU A 13 12.00 12.32 -20.34
C GLU A 13 11.64 11.40 -19.19
N GLY A 14 11.23 10.15 -19.50
CA GLY A 14 10.96 9.10 -18.51
C GLY A 14 12.19 8.76 -17.68
N GLU A 15 13.36 8.65 -18.30
CA GLU A 15 14.64 8.44 -17.61
C GLU A 15 14.92 9.57 -16.61
N THR A 16 14.85 10.82 -17.08
CA THR A 16 15.03 12.02 -16.23
C THR A 16 14.04 12.03 -15.07
N TRP A 17 12.79 11.60 -15.29
CA TRP A 17 11.76 11.52 -14.28
C TRP A 17 12.10 10.50 -13.20
N LEU A 18 12.53 9.29 -13.57
CA LEU A 18 12.89 8.23 -12.64
C LEU A 18 14.22 8.51 -11.90
N GLN A 19 15.18 9.19 -12.54
CA GLN A 19 16.42 9.64 -11.91
C GLN A 19 16.19 10.65 -10.79
N LYS A 20 15.10 11.43 -10.85
CA LYS A 20 14.66 12.32 -9.75
C LYS A 20 14.02 11.58 -8.56
N GLY A 21 14.04 10.24 -8.55
CA GLY A 21 13.54 9.42 -7.46
C GLY A 21 12.04 9.12 -7.52
N GLN A 22 11.37 9.40 -8.64
CA GLN A 22 9.96 9.05 -8.79
C GLN A 22 9.75 7.53 -8.85
N MET A 23 8.66 7.06 -8.25
CA MET A 23 8.33 5.64 -8.17
C MET A 23 7.14 5.26 -9.06
N TRP A 24 6.70 6.16 -9.93
CA TRP A 24 5.68 5.91 -10.95
C TRP A 24 6.01 6.62 -12.24
N MET A 25 5.45 6.11 -13.33
CA MET A 25 5.58 6.66 -14.67
C MET A 25 4.21 6.97 -15.26
N TYR A 26 4.16 8.04 -16.02
CA TYR A 26 3.02 8.39 -16.85
C TYR A 26 3.13 7.80 -18.26
N ARG A 27 1.98 7.67 -18.94
CA ARG A 27 1.92 7.08 -20.27
C ARG A 27 2.79 7.79 -21.32
N ASN A 28 2.96 9.11 -21.23
CA ASN A 28 3.81 9.89 -22.13
C ASN A 28 5.32 9.63 -21.96
N ASN A 29 5.71 8.95 -20.90
CA ASN A 29 7.08 8.52 -20.67
C ASN A 29 7.39 7.14 -21.27
N LEU A 30 6.36 6.43 -21.76
CA LEU A 30 6.50 5.12 -22.37
C LEU A 30 6.74 5.28 -23.89
N GLU A 31 7.76 4.61 -24.43
CA GLU A 31 8.00 4.51 -25.87
C GLU A 31 7.50 3.18 -26.44
N GLN A 32 7.87 2.08 -25.79
CA GLN A 32 7.52 0.74 -26.25
C GLN A 32 7.21 -0.18 -25.06
N ALA A 33 6.37 -1.17 -25.31
CA ALA A 33 6.10 -2.26 -24.38
C ALA A 33 6.11 -3.58 -25.18
N ASP A 34 6.52 -4.66 -24.52
CA ASP A 34 6.36 -6.01 -25.05
C ASP A 34 4.89 -6.29 -25.31
N GLU A 35 4.63 -7.15 -26.30
CA GLU A 35 3.26 -7.53 -26.65
C GLU A 35 2.62 -8.41 -25.54
N ASN A 36 1.30 -8.26 -25.40
CA ASN A 36 0.48 -9.11 -24.53
C ASN A 36 0.75 -9.00 -23.02
N ILE A 37 1.31 -7.90 -22.52
CA ILE A 37 1.40 -7.68 -21.08
C ILE A 37 0.01 -7.36 -20.51
N PRO A 38 -0.50 -8.15 -19.56
CA PRO A 38 -1.82 -7.89 -18.97
C PRO A 38 -1.81 -6.63 -18.11
N ASP A 39 -2.99 -6.03 -17.94
CA ASP A 39 -3.18 -4.94 -16.95
C ASP A 39 -2.85 -5.44 -15.54
N GLY A 40 -2.00 -4.74 -14.81
CA GLY A 40 -1.46 -5.16 -13.52
C GLY A 40 -0.28 -6.14 -13.61
N GLY A 41 0.18 -6.49 -14.82
CA GLY A 41 1.34 -7.38 -15.02
C GLY A 41 2.63 -6.76 -14.49
N ILE A 42 3.59 -7.62 -14.13
CA ILE A 42 4.90 -7.21 -13.67
C ILE A 42 5.82 -7.02 -14.88
N VAL A 43 6.54 -5.90 -14.92
CA VAL A 43 7.46 -5.54 -16.01
C VAL A 43 8.81 -5.02 -15.50
N ASN A 44 9.83 -5.21 -16.31
CA ASN A 44 11.09 -4.49 -16.18
C ASN A 44 11.03 -3.19 -16.99
N ILE A 45 11.55 -2.12 -16.42
CA ILE A 45 11.62 -0.79 -17.03
C ILE A 45 13.06 -0.55 -17.48
N ILE A 46 13.25 -0.34 -18.77
CA ILE A 46 14.56 -0.07 -19.36
C ILE A 46 14.52 1.19 -20.22
N SER A 47 15.67 1.81 -20.43
CA SER A 47 15.89 2.83 -21.47
C SER A 47 16.19 2.20 -22.82
N ASN A 48 16.28 3.03 -23.87
CA ASN A 48 16.61 2.59 -25.23
C ASN A 48 18.02 1.96 -25.35
N ASP A 49 18.94 2.33 -24.49
CA ASP A 49 20.29 1.74 -24.44
C ASP A 49 20.36 0.46 -23.56
N GLY A 50 19.23 0.02 -23.00
CA GLY A 50 19.12 -1.17 -22.17
C GLY A 50 19.46 -0.95 -20.69
N THR A 51 19.61 0.30 -20.23
CA THR A 51 19.82 0.60 -18.81
C THR A 51 18.56 0.28 -18.03
N TYR A 52 18.69 -0.49 -16.94
CA TYR A 52 17.58 -0.87 -16.07
C TYR A 52 17.23 0.24 -15.07
N TYR A 53 15.93 0.54 -14.92
CA TYR A 53 15.40 1.56 -14.01
C TYR A 53 14.53 1.01 -12.87
N GLY A 54 14.04 -0.21 -13.00
CA GLY A 54 13.24 -0.84 -11.96
C GLY A 54 12.31 -1.93 -12.48
N THR A 55 11.66 -2.61 -11.55
CA THR A 55 10.59 -3.59 -11.81
C THR A 55 9.33 -3.13 -11.10
N GLY A 56 8.17 -3.25 -11.74
CA GLY A 56 6.91 -2.78 -11.16
C GLY A 56 5.66 -3.27 -11.86
N PHE A 57 4.50 -2.81 -11.40
CA PHE A 57 3.21 -3.08 -12.01
C PHE A 57 2.97 -2.20 -13.23
N TYR A 58 2.52 -2.80 -14.31
CA TYR A 58 2.20 -2.13 -15.58
C TYR A 58 0.70 -2.04 -15.79
N SER A 59 0.24 -0.87 -16.25
CA SER A 59 -1.15 -0.60 -16.58
C SER A 59 -1.23 0.17 -17.90
N PRO A 60 -1.41 -0.53 -19.03
CA PRO A 60 -1.25 0.04 -20.38
C PRO A 60 -2.25 1.14 -20.73
N ILE A 61 -3.42 1.12 -20.12
CA ILE A 61 -4.53 2.04 -20.44
C ILE A 61 -4.74 3.14 -19.40
N ARG A 62 -3.87 3.20 -18.35
CA ARG A 62 -4.02 4.16 -17.25
C ARG A 62 -3.10 5.36 -17.43
N HIS A 63 -3.43 6.46 -16.73
CA HIS A 63 -2.60 7.66 -16.74
C HIS A 63 -1.24 7.39 -16.07
N ILE A 64 -1.24 6.73 -14.91
CA ILE A 64 -0.04 6.16 -14.32
C ILE A 64 0.15 4.77 -14.92
N THR A 65 1.09 4.67 -15.85
CA THR A 65 1.27 3.45 -16.64
C THR A 65 2.18 2.43 -15.96
N CYS A 66 3.04 2.86 -15.05
CA CYS A 66 3.86 1.94 -14.26
C CYS A 66 4.06 2.44 -12.84
N ARG A 67 4.08 1.50 -11.88
CA ARG A 67 4.40 1.75 -10.46
C ARG A 67 5.55 0.84 -10.06
N ILE A 68 6.69 1.45 -9.76
CA ILE A 68 7.93 0.75 -9.43
C ILE A 68 7.82 0.15 -8.03
N LEU A 69 8.16 -1.11 -7.90
CA LEU A 69 8.21 -1.86 -6.65
C LEU A 69 9.65 -2.04 -6.16
N THR A 70 10.58 -2.24 -7.09
CA THR A 70 12.00 -2.40 -6.76
C THR A 70 12.91 -1.78 -7.83
N LYS A 71 14.11 -1.40 -7.42
CA LYS A 71 15.23 -1.01 -8.31
C LYS A 71 16.33 -2.06 -8.36
N ASP A 72 16.14 -3.20 -7.71
CA ASP A 72 17.04 -4.33 -7.78
C ASP A 72 16.59 -5.28 -8.90
N GLU A 73 17.40 -5.38 -9.97
CA GLU A 73 17.13 -6.22 -11.15
C GLU A 73 17.09 -7.73 -10.82
N SER A 74 17.69 -8.14 -9.70
CA SER A 74 17.70 -9.53 -9.28
C SER A 74 16.50 -9.94 -8.44
N GLU A 75 15.70 -8.97 -7.98
CA GLU A 75 14.58 -9.19 -7.08
C GLU A 75 13.35 -9.72 -7.83
N LEU A 76 12.79 -10.84 -7.36
CA LEU A 76 11.52 -11.36 -7.86
C LEU A 76 10.36 -10.78 -7.07
N ILE A 77 9.29 -10.40 -7.78
CA ILE A 77 8.05 -9.90 -7.16
C ILE A 77 7.15 -11.10 -6.88
N ASP A 78 7.46 -11.82 -5.84
CA ASP A 78 6.79 -13.04 -5.38
C ASP A 78 6.31 -12.88 -3.92
N GLN A 79 5.85 -13.97 -3.31
CA GLN A 79 5.40 -13.98 -1.92
C GLN A 79 6.51 -13.51 -0.97
N ALA A 80 7.74 -13.94 -1.17
CA ALA A 80 8.88 -13.56 -0.31
C ALA A 80 9.19 -12.05 -0.41
N PHE A 81 8.98 -11.44 -1.59
CA PHE A 81 9.07 -10.00 -1.76
C PHE A 81 8.04 -9.25 -0.89
N PHE A 82 6.76 -9.62 -1.02
CA PHE A 82 5.70 -8.95 -0.25
C PHE A 82 5.86 -9.17 1.25
N GLU A 83 6.23 -10.38 1.66
CA GLU A 83 6.49 -10.70 3.07
C GLU A 83 7.60 -9.81 3.64
N ARG A 84 8.73 -9.71 2.95
CA ARG A 84 9.84 -8.85 3.37
C ARG A 84 9.43 -7.38 3.48
N ARG A 85 8.67 -6.84 2.52
CA ARG A 85 8.20 -5.45 2.54
C ARG A 85 7.22 -5.19 3.68
N ILE A 86 6.29 -6.11 3.93
CA ILE A 86 5.33 -6.01 5.03
C ILE A 86 6.04 -6.10 6.38
N ARG A 87 7.03 -7.00 6.54
CA ARG A 87 7.86 -7.10 7.75
C ARG A 87 8.63 -5.80 8.00
N PHE A 88 9.26 -5.23 6.98
CA PHE A 88 9.95 -3.94 7.11
C PHE A 88 9.00 -2.81 7.52
N ALA A 89 7.83 -2.73 6.92
CA ALA A 89 6.82 -1.74 7.30
C ALA A 89 6.37 -1.93 8.75
N TYR A 90 6.16 -3.17 9.19
CA TYR A 90 5.80 -3.50 10.57
C TYR A 90 6.91 -3.09 11.55
N ASP A 91 8.17 -3.50 11.30
CA ASP A 91 9.31 -3.22 12.16
C ASP A 91 9.63 -1.71 12.24
N TYR A 92 9.46 -1.01 11.12
CA TYR A 92 9.55 0.45 11.12
C TYR A 92 8.54 1.08 12.08
N ARG A 93 7.27 0.60 12.08
CA ARG A 93 6.23 1.11 13.02
C ARG A 93 6.56 0.76 14.46
N LYS A 94 7.15 -0.41 14.74
CA LYS A 94 7.67 -0.74 16.10
C LYS A 94 8.69 0.28 16.59
N THR A 95 9.47 0.85 15.67
CA THR A 95 10.49 1.86 15.99
C THR A 95 9.90 3.25 16.19
N VAL A 96 9.01 3.68 15.28
CA VAL A 96 8.52 5.08 15.26
C VAL A 96 7.22 5.28 16.05
N GLU A 97 6.46 4.21 16.29
CA GLU A 97 5.16 4.22 16.98
C GLU A 97 5.07 3.18 18.11
N PRO A 98 6.11 3.00 18.96
CA PRO A 98 6.19 1.86 19.90
C PRO A 98 5.01 1.78 20.86
N ASN A 99 4.39 2.91 21.19
CA ASN A 99 3.27 3.00 22.13
C ASN A 99 1.89 2.98 21.45
N ASN A 100 1.84 2.88 20.12
CA ASN A 100 0.59 3.03 19.36
C ASN A 100 0.40 1.95 18.28
N LEU A 101 1.07 0.81 18.40
CA LEU A 101 1.01 -0.26 17.39
C LEU A 101 -0.40 -0.77 17.13
N SER A 102 -1.29 -0.72 18.11
CA SER A 102 -2.70 -1.07 17.91
C SER A 102 -3.52 -0.01 17.14
N ASN A 103 -2.97 1.21 16.97
CA ASN A 103 -3.72 2.32 16.36
C ASN A 103 -2.77 3.17 15.51
N CYS A 104 -2.28 2.61 14.41
CA CYS A 104 -1.38 3.33 13.50
C CYS A 104 -1.53 2.86 12.05
N ARG A 105 -0.96 3.63 11.13
CA ARG A 105 -0.80 3.23 9.73
C ARG A 105 0.41 2.34 9.59
N TYR A 106 0.19 1.08 9.20
CA TYR A 106 1.26 0.11 8.99
C TYR A 106 1.87 0.18 7.59
N VAL A 107 1.06 0.43 6.56
CA VAL A 107 1.55 0.59 5.19
C VAL A 107 1.03 1.88 4.59
N PHE A 108 1.91 2.64 3.95
CA PHE A 108 1.60 3.91 3.29
C PHE A 108 2.13 3.94 1.86
N GLY A 109 1.61 3.06 1.02
CA GLY A 109 1.87 3.05 -0.42
C GLY A 109 3.35 3.08 -0.78
N GLU A 110 3.71 4.05 -1.59
CA GLU A 110 5.06 4.25 -2.12
C GLU A 110 6.11 4.51 -1.03
N ALA A 111 5.71 5.09 0.11
CA ALA A 111 6.63 5.34 1.23
C ALA A 111 7.16 4.05 1.87
N ASP A 112 6.38 2.96 1.78
CA ASP A 112 6.76 1.63 2.24
C ASP A 112 7.11 0.68 1.07
N LEU A 113 7.27 1.23 -0.15
CA LEU A 113 7.56 0.50 -1.38
C LEU A 113 6.51 -0.58 -1.71
N LEU A 114 5.26 -0.31 -1.34
CA LEU A 114 4.06 -1.13 -1.63
C LEU A 114 3.03 -0.26 -2.35
N ALA A 115 3.41 0.23 -3.53
CA ALA A 115 2.67 1.21 -4.32
C ALA A 115 1.17 0.89 -4.43
N GLY A 116 0.34 1.82 -3.94
CA GLY A 116 -1.11 1.69 -4.00
C GLY A 116 -1.76 0.85 -2.90
N LEU A 117 -1.02 0.43 -1.88
CA LEU A 117 -1.54 -0.26 -0.70
C LEU A 117 -1.49 0.65 0.53
N VAL A 118 -2.61 0.82 1.21
CA VAL A 118 -2.69 1.46 2.53
C VAL A 118 -3.24 0.44 3.52
N ILE A 119 -2.62 0.37 4.71
CA ILE A 119 -3.07 -0.49 5.80
C ILE A 119 -3.03 0.31 7.09
N ASP A 120 -4.19 0.51 7.67
CA ASP A 120 -4.38 1.10 8.99
C ASP A 120 -4.83 0.02 9.98
N CYS A 121 -4.38 0.10 11.21
CA CYS A 121 -4.81 -0.77 12.30
C CYS A 121 -5.62 0.03 13.31
N TYR A 122 -6.77 -0.51 13.71
CA TYR A 122 -7.61 -0.03 14.80
C TYR A 122 -7.87 -1.20 15.76
N ASN A 123 -7.09 -1.28 16.82
CA ASN A 123 -7.01 -2.44 17.72
C ASN A 123 -6.70 -3.73 16.92
N ASN A 124 -7.66 -4.64 16.83
CA ASN A 124 -7.51 -5.93 16.18
C ASN A 124 -8.18 -5.98 14.78
N ILE A 125 -8.48 -4.82 14.20
CA ILE A 125 -9.06 -4.71 12.86
C ILE A 125 -8.07 -4.01 11.95
N LEU A 126 -7.66 -4.67 10.88
CA LEU A 126 -6.93 -4.02 9.79
C LEU A 126 -7.91 -3.42 8.80
N VAL A 127 -7.67 -2.17 8.43
CA VAL A 127 -8.44 -1.48 7.39
C VAL A 127 -7.54 -1.23 6.21
N THR A 128 -7.95 -1.73 5.04
CA THR A 128 -7.11 -1.72 3.84
C THR A 128 -7.73 -0.87 2.74
N GLN A 129 -6.86 -0.24 1.94
CA GLN A 129 -7.23 0.38 0.68
C GLN A 129 -6.25 -0.08 -0.39
N ILE A 130 -6.77 -0.54 -1.53
CA ILE A 130 -5.99 -0.92 -2.70
C ILE A 130 -6.40 -0.03 -3.86
N SER A 131 -5.43 0.63 -4.48
CA SER A 131 -5.68 1.66 -5.49
C SER A 131 -5.17 1.34 -6.89
N ASN A 132 -4.62 0.13 -7.16
CA ASN A 132 -4.21 -0.27 -8.50
C ASN A 132 -4.44 -1.75 -8.77
N VAL A 133 -4.48 -2.11 -10.06
CA VAL A 133 -4.80 -3.47 -10.53
C VAL A 133 -3.77 -4.50 -10.08
N GLY A 134 -2.47 -4.18 -10.19
CA GLY A 134 -1.41 -5.11 -9.80
C GLY A 134 -1.49 -5.48 -8.31
N MET A 135 -1.72 -4.51 -7.44
CA MET A 135 -1.88 -4.78 -6.00
C MET A 135 -3.18 -5.55 -5.72
N GLU A 136 -4.27 -5.26 -6.45
CA GLU A 136 -5.55 -5.98 -6.32
C GLU A 136 -5.39 -7.48 -6.65
N GLN A 137 -4.60 -7.81 -7.69
CA GLN A 137 -4.35 -9.21 -8.09
C GLN A 137 -3.56 -10.00 -7.03
N HIS A 138 -2.78 -9.32 -6.18
CA HIS A 138 -1.97 -9.93 -5.13
C HIS A 138 -2.61 -9.86 -3.73
N LYS A 139 -3.80 -9.29 -3.60
CA LYS A 139 -4.37 -8.94 -2.30
C LYS A 139 -4.57 -10.13 -1.36
N GLN A 140 -5.00 -11.28 -1.85
CA GLN A 140 -5.21 -12.46 -0.99
C GLN A 140 -3.89 -12.86 -0.32
N MET A 141 -2.83 -13.04 -1.11
CA MET A 141 -1.50 -13.36 -0.60
C MET A 141 -1.00 -12.29 0.40
N ILE A 142 -1.20 -11.01 0.10
CA ILE A 142 -0.83 -9.89 0.98
C ILE A 142 -1.58 -9.98 2.32
N TYR A 143 -2.87 -10.30 2.31
CA TYR A 143 -3.67 -10.40 3.52
C TYR A 143 -3.30 -11.61 4.36
N ASP A 144 -2.98 -12.73 3.74
CA ASP A 144 -2.47 -13.93 4.42
C ASP A 144 -1.13 -13.62 5.12
N ILE A 145 -0.21 -12.94 4.43
CA ILE A 145 1.07 -12.48 5.01
C ILE A 145 0.84 -11.51 6.19
N LEU A 146 -0.10 -10.58 6.05
CA LEU A 146 -0.42 -9.63 7.14
C LEU A 146 -0.88 -10.36 8.40
N LEU A 147 -1.83 -11.30 8.27
CA LEU A 147 -2.33 -12.07 9.41
C LEU A 147 -1.21 -12.84 10.10
N GLU A 148 -0.28 -13.42 9.33
CA GLU A 148 0.87 -14.15 9.85
C GLU A 148 1.87 -13.21 10.56
N VAL A 149 2.30 -12.13 9.92
CA VAL A 149 3.25 -11.16 10.48
C VAL A 149 2.73 -10.55 11.78
N PHE A 150 1.44 -10.18 11.84
CA PHE A 150 0.84 -9.66 13.06
C PHE A 150 0.79 -10.70 14.17
N LYS A 151 0.37 -11.95 13.84
CA LYS A 151 0.32 -13.07 14.78
C LYS A 151 1.69 -13.40 15.39
N GLU A 152 2.74 -13.45 14.59
CA GLU A 152 4.12 -13.70 15.05
C GLU A 152 4.62 -12.62 16.03
N ASN A 153 4.12 -11.39 15.87
CA ASN A 153 4.43 -10.29 16.78
C ASN A 153 3.45 -10.18 17.97
N GLY A 154 2.64 -11.21 18.21
CA GLY A 154 1.71 -11.28 19.35
C GLY A 154 0.44 -10.44 19.18
N HIS A 155 0.19 -9.89 17.99
CA HIS A 155 -0.99 -9.07 17.70
C HIS A 155 -1.99 -9.87 16.85
N ILE A 156 -3.00 -10.43 17.51
CA ILE A 156 -4.02 -11.27 16.84
C ILE A 156 -5.06 -10.39 16.15
N ILE A 157 -5.02 -10.37 14.83
CA ILE A 157 -6.00 -9.65 14.01
C ILE A 157 -7.29 -10.46 13.94
N GLN A 158 -8.42 -9.82 14.26
CA GLN A 158 -9.75 -10.42 14.27
C GLN A 158 -10.51 -10.19 12.96
N ALA A 159 -10.21 -9.12 12.24
CA ALA A 159 -10.85 -8.82 10.99
C ALA A 159 -9.97 -7.98 10.05
N ILE A 160 -10.22 -8.12 8.74
CA ILE A 160 -9.75 -7.22 7.69
C ILE A 160 -10.97 -6.59 7.03
N TYR A 161 -11.04 -5.25 7.06
CA TYR A 161 -12.09 -4.47 6.43
C TYR A 161 -11.52 -3.70 5.24
N GLU A 162 -12.11 -3.83 4.07
CA GLU A 162 -11.70 -3.12 2.86
C GLU A 162 -12.47 -1.80 2.73
N ARG A 163 -11.76 -0.68 2.68
CA ARG A 163 -12.29 0.66 2.37
C ARG A 163 -11.87 1.04 0.96
N ASN A 164 -12.27 0.19 0.03
CA ASN A 164 -12.02 0.32 -1.41
C ASN A 164 -13.05 1.24 -2.11
N ASP A 165 -13.79 2.06 -1.33
CA ASP A 165 -14.73 3.10 -1.75
C ASP A 165 -14.00 4.43 -2.09
N ILE A 166 -12.82 4.35 -2.69
CA ILE A 166 -11.97 5.49 -3.05
C ILE A 166 -12.03 5.78 -4.56
N LYS A 167 -12.19 7.06 -4.92
CA LYS A 167 -12.36 7.51 -6.32
C LYS A 167 -11.22 7.12 -7.27
N VAL A 168 -10.01 6.91 -6.75
CA VAL A 168 -8.87 6.51 -7.58
C VAL A 168 -9.08 5.13 -8.20
N ARG A 169 -9.80 4.23 -7.55
CA ARG A 169 -10.10 2.87 -8.08
C ARG A 169 -10.86 2.92 -9.40
N GLU A 170 -11.84 3.80 -9.52
CA GLU A 170 -12.61 3.96 -10.76
C GLU A 170 -11.70 4.38 -11.92
N LYS A 171 -10.72 5.27 -11.65
CA LYS A 171 -9.73 5.68 -12.65
C LYS A 171 -8.78 4.54 -13.05
N GLU A 172 -8.57 3.60 -12.15
CA GLU A 172 -7.79 2.38 -12.37
C GLU A 172 -8.66 1.22 -12.93
N GLY A 173 -9.96 1.44 -13.19
CA GLY A 173 -10.89 0.43 -13.69
C GLY A 173 -11.26 -0.64 -12.70
N LEU A 174 -11.04 -0.38 -11.41
CA LEU A 174 -11.42 -1.26 -10.31
C LEU A 174 -12.79 -0.87 -9.76
N THR A 175 -13.55 -1.87 -9.33
CA THR A 175 -14.84 -1.64 -8.66
C THR A 175 -14.64 -0.93 -7.33
N SER A 176 -15.47 0.08 -7.06
CA SER A 176 -15.55 0.76 -5.77
C SER A 176 -16.46 -0.04 -4.83
N TYR A 177 -15.98 -0.38 -3.64
CA TYR A 177 -16.75 -1.11 -2.61
C TYR A 177 -16.14 -0.94 -1.23
N LYS A 178 -16.89 -1.30 -0.18
CA LYS A 178 -16.41 -1.45 1.19
C LYS A 178 -17.06 -2.67 1.85
N GLY A 179 -16.37 -3.29 2.81
CA GLY A 179 -16.87 -4.45 3.54
C GLY A 179 -15.77 -5.30 4.16
N PHE A 180 -16.18 -6.27 4.96
CA PHE A 180 -15.24 -7.23 5.52
C PHE A 180 -14.73 -8.20 4.45
N TYR A 181 -13.42 -8.32 4.33
CA TYR A 181 -12.75 -9.39 3.61
C TYR A 181 -12.60 -10.63 4.50
N TYR A 182 -12.21 -10.42 5.76
CA TYR A 182 -12.02 -11.46 6.76
C TYR A 182 -12.70 -11.02 8.06
N ASN A 183 -13.62 -11.83 8.58
CA ASN A 183 -14.31 -11.56 9.84
C ASN A 183 -14.95 -12.85 10.41
N PRO A 184 -14.14 -13.85 10.83
CA PRO A 184 -14.65 -15.14 11.27
C PRO A 184 -15.47 -15.08 12.56
N ASN A 185 -15.26 -14.04 13.38
CA ASN A 185 -15.91 -13.90 14.69
C ASN A 185 -17.04 -12.86 14.69
N GLY A 186 -17.40 -12.29 13.53
CA GLY A 186 -18.49 -11.32 13.41
C GLY A 186 -18.27 -10.04 14.21
N VAL A 187 -17.01 -9.53 14.27
CA VAL A 187 -16.73 -8.26 14.96
C VAL A 187 -17.39 -7.08 14.26
N SER A 188 -17.78 -6.07 15.03
CA SER A 188 -18.37 -4.83 14.52
C SER A 188 -17.32 -3.99 13.76
N PRO A 189 -17.71 -3.24 12.71
CA PRO A 189 -16.85 -2.24 12.08
C PRO A 189 -16.65 -0.99 12.94
N GLN A 190 -17.16 -0.99 14.18
CA GLN A 190 -16.96 0.08 15.16
C GLN A 190 -16.06 -0.42 16.29
N THR A 191 -15.07 0.39 16.67
CA THR A 191 -14.16 0.07 17.75
C THR A 191 -13.82 1.31 18.57
N ILE A 192 -13.33 1.11 19.81
CA ILE A 192 -12.84 2.20 20.65
C ILE A 192 -11.32 2.10 20.68
N ILE A 193 -10.63 3.13 20.17
CA ILE A 193 -9.18 3.24 20.23
C ILE A 193 -8.74 4.08 21.43
N ASN A 194 -7.52 3.84 21.92
CA ASN A 194 -6.87 4.72 22.89
C ASN A 194 -5.77 5.51 22.17
N GLU A 195 -5.93 6.82 22.10
CA GLU A 195 -4.92 7.71 21.55
C GLU A 195 -4.44 8.69 22.63
N ASN A 196 -3.18 8.53 23.07
CA ASN A 196 -2.56 9.40 24.09
C ASN A 196 -3.39 9.51 25.40
N GLY A 197 -4.03 8.40 25.82
CA GLY A 197 -4.85 8.33 27.02
C GLY A 197 -6.30 8.80 26.83
N ILE A 198 -6.71 9.15 25.61
CA ILE A 198 -8.09 9.50 25.29
C ILE A 198 -8.75 8.34 24.55
N GLN A 199 -9.92 7.91 25.00
CA GLN A 199 -10.73 6.92 24.31
C GLN A 199 -11.58 7.61 23.23
N LEU A 200 -11.48 7.09 22.01
CA LEU A 200 -12.16 7.62 20.83
C LEU A 200 -12.89 6.47 20.12
N GLN A 201 -14.17 6.69 19.82
CA GLN A 201 -14.92 5.76 18.99
C GLN A 201 -14.58 5.98 17.52
N VAL A 202 -14.21 4.90 16.83
CA VAL A 202 -13.93 4.87 15.40
C VAL A 202 -15.00 4.05 14.69
N ASP A 203 -15.61 4.65 13.67
CA ASP A 203 -16.53 3.97 12.76
C ASP A 203 -15.76 3.70 11.44
N ILE A 204 -15.30 2.47 11.29
CA ILE A 204 -14.51 2.03 10.13
C ILE A 204 -15.36 2.09 8.85
N GLU A 205 -16.65 1.79 8.97
CA GLU A 205 -17.56 1.71 7.82
C GLU A 205 -17.96 3.09 7.29
N ASN A 206 -18.30 4.04 8.17
CA ASN A 206 -18.89 5.32 7.78
C ASN A 206 -17.99 6.51 8.08
N GLY A 207 -16.91 6.32 8.82
CA GLY A 207 -15.91 7.35 9.11
C GLY A 207 -15.12 7.77 7.87
N GLN A 208 -14.53 8.96 7.92
CA GLN A 208 -13.69 9.47 6.84
C GLN A 208 -12.40 8.67 6.70
N LYS A 209 -11.81 8.67 5.50
CA LYS A 209 -10.62 7.89 5.16
C LYS A 209 -10.85 6.39 5.43
N THR A 210 -10.06 5.81 6.32
CA THR A 210 -10.18 4.43 6.78
C THR A 210 -11.03 4.28 8.04
N GLY A 211 -11.68 5.37 8.50
CA GLY A 211 -12.49 5.43 9.73
C GLY A 211 -12.08 6.58 10.66
N TYR A 212 -10.79 6.97 10.64
CA TYR A 212 -10.24 8.00 11.50
C TYR A 212 -8.99 8.67 10.91
N PHE A 213 -8.68 9.89 11.38
CA PHE A 213 -7.51 10.67 10.95
C PHE A 213 -6.27 10.33 11.79
N LEU A 214 -5.65 9.17 11.56
CA LEU A 214 -4.43 8.75 12.26
C LEU A 214 -3.26 9.73 12.06
N ASP A 215 -3.19 10.38 10.89
CA ASP A 215 -2.17 11.37 10.54
C ASP A 215 -2.24 12.65 11.38
N GLN A 216 -3.37 12.94 12.03
CA GLN A 216 -3.56 14.11 12.87
C GLN A 216 -3.19 13.88 14.36
N LYS A 217 -2.69 12.71 14.71
CA LYS A 217 -2.35 12.36 16.10
C LYS A 217 -1.40 13.37 16.75
N SER A 218 -0.31 13.72 16.06
CA SER A 218 0.67 14.69 16.57
C SER A 218 0.08 16.10 16.73
N ASN A 219 -0.80 16.51 15.82
CA ASN A 219 -1.49 17.80 15.92
C ASN A 219 -2.44 17.82 17.13
N ARG A 220 -3.14 16.72 17.42
CA ARG A 220 -3.99 16.62 18.61
C ARG A 220 -3.19 16.69 19.91
N VAL A 221 -2.00 16.06 19.96
CA VAL A 221 -1.09 16.21 21.10
C VAL A 221 -0.66 17.66 21.29
N LEU A 222 -0.28 18.34 20.20
CA LEU A 222 0.12 19.74 20.25
C LEU A 222 -1.02 20.63 20.77
N LEU A 223 -2.24 20.44 20.27
CA LEU A 223 -3.43 21.15 20.76
C LEU A 223 -3.64 20.97 22.27
N ARG A 224 -3.44 19.74 22.79
CA ARG A 224 -3.55 19.48 24.23
C ARG A 224 -2.58 20.29 25.08
N HIS A 225 -1.37 20.61 24.56
CA HIS A 225 -0.38 21.42 25.27
C HIS A 225 -0.72 22.91 25.29
N ILE A 226 -1.47 23.40 24.31
CA ILE A 226 -1.81 24.82 24.19
C ILE A 226 -3.24 25.14 24.62
N ALA A 227 -4.11 24.12 24.77
CA ALA A 227 -5.47 24.31 25.26
C ALA A 227 -5.43 24.55 26.79
N HIS A 228 -5.82 25.75 27.22
CA HIS A 228 -6.03 26.10 28.61
C HIS A 228 -7.53 26.21 28.89
N ASN A 229 -7.97 25.71 30.03
CA ASN A 229 -9.34 25.93 30.53
C ASN A 229 -9.52 27.34 31.06
#